data_877a4bfba08470e973a44b307146ea28
#
_entry.id   877a4bfba08470e973a44b307146ea28
#
_cell.length_a   1.000
_cell.length_b   1.000
_cell.length_c   1.000
_cell.angle_alpha   90.00
_cell.angle_beta   90.00
_cell.angle_gamma   90.00
#
_symmetry.space_group_name_H-M   'P 1'
#
loop_
_entity.id
_entity.type
_entity.pdbx_description
1 polymer ?
#
loop_
_entity_poly.entity_id
_entity_poly.type
_entity_poly.pdbx_seq_one_letter_code
_entity_poly.pdbx_strand_id
1 'polypeptide(L)'
;MSGSPLALRVISLFLSIDGEVNARGQGTPSFFIRLAGCNLRCWQDRGGCDTTYSFGAGTEMSVESLLERVRISGCPKVTLTGGEPLLQRGPALEALLRGLAREGIFISLETNGSLPPDFAGRDCVGSLVYDYKCPSSGCTDRMLPFARMYQQLGPQDFIKFVIADEADYACARACVQTARTLAVPPGAGPVLAFSPMIPGGLAPDALVARLLEDRLFEVRLNLQIHKFIWPDATTDI
;
A
#
# COMPACT_ATOMS: atom_id res chain seq x y z
N MET A 1 16.40 -15.06 -31.20
CA MET A 1 17.05 -14.62 -29.96
C MET A 1 16.01 -14.74 -28.84
N SER A 2 16.07 -15.80 -28.06
CA SER A 2 15.20 -15.94 -26.88
C SER A 2 15.72 -14.98 -25.82
N GLY A 3 15.06 -13.84 -25.66
CA GLY A 3 15.32 -12.94 -24.53
C GLY A 3 15.13 -13.72 -23.24
N SER A 4 15.93 -13.44 -22.21
CA SER A 4 15.71 -13.98 -20.87
C SER A 4 14.26 -13.70 -20.44
N PRO A 5 13.58 -14.66 -19.80
CA PRO A 5 12.21 -14.45 -19.37
C PRO A 5 12.13 -13.25 -18.42
N LEU A 6 11.08 -12.43 -18.58
CA LEU A 6 10.79 -11.33 -17.67
C LEU A 6 10.51 -11.90 -16.28
N ALA A 7 11.24 -11.49 -15.27
CA ALA A 7 11.16 -12.03 -13.92
C ALA A 7 11.12 -10.92 -12.85
N LEU A 8 10.51 -11.25 -11.72
CA LEU A 8 10.44 -10.42 -10.52
C LEU A 8 10.98 -11.20 -9.33
N ARG A 9 11.55 -10.50 -8.37
CA ARG A 9 12.00 -11.10 -7.11
C ARG A 9 10.84 -11.10 -6.12
N VAL A 10 10.45 -12.29 -5.69
CA VAL A 10 9.27 -12.55 -4.86
C VAL A 10 9.68 -13.11 -3.51
N ILE A 11 9.09 -12.62 -2.44
CA ILE A 11 9.24 -13.15 -1.08
C ILE A 11 8.24 -14.26 -0.84
N SER A 12 6.96 -14.01 -1.10
CA SER A 12 5.89 -14.97 -0.84
C SER A 12 4.68 -14.76 -1.76
N LEU A 13 3.92 -15.84 -1.92
CA LEU A 13 2.64 -15.91 -2.63
C LEU A 13 1.64 -16.63 -1.71
N PHE A 14 0.52 -15.99 -1.41
CA PHE A 14 -0.48 -16.58 -0.51
C PHE A 14 -1.87 -16.01 -0.74
N LEU A 15 -2.90 -16.76 -0.34
CA LEU A 15 -4.27 -16.30 -0.26
C LEU A 15 -4.55 -15.78 1.16
N SER A 16 -5.15 -14.61 1.24
CA SER A 16 -5.62 -14.03 2.50
C SER A 16 -6.76 -13.04 2.22
N ILE A 17 -7.15 -12.29 3.23
CA ILE A 17 -8.02 -11.12 3.08
C ILE A 17 -7.16 -9.85 2.95
N ASP A 18 -7.65 -8.88 2.19
CA ASP A 18 -7.05 -7.55 2.18
C ASP A 18 -7.41 -6.81 3.46
N GLY A 19 -6.46 -6.75 4.37
CA GLY A 19 -6.63 -6.22 5.72
C GLY A 19 -6.66 -4.70 5.79
N GLU A 20 -6.42 -4.01 4.67
CA GLU A 20 -6.29 -2.56 4.60
C GLU A 20 -7.25 -1.94 3.56
N VAL A 21 -7.32 -0.60 3.58
CA VAL A 21 -8.15 0.14 2.62
C VAL A 21 -7.73 -0.10 1.18
N ASN A 22 -8.71 -0.27 0.32
CA ASN A 22 -8.55 -0.32 -1.14
C ASN A 22 -9.93 -0.11 -1.80
N ALA A 23 -9.98 0.05 -3.12
CA ALA A 23 -11.22 0.35 -3.83
C ALA A 23 -12.23 -0.82 -3.89
N ARG A 24 -11.81 -2.05 -3.62
CA ARG A 24 -12.72 -3.22 -3.48
C ARG A 24 -13.25 -3.41 -2.05
N GLY A 25 -12.72 -2.64 -1.11
CA GLY A 25 -13.09 -2.71 0.29
C GLY A 25 -12.19 -3.63 1.12
N GLN A 26 -12.02 -3.23 2.36
CA GLN A 26 -11.31 -3.96 3.39
C GLN A 26 -12.02 -5.29 3.70
N GLY A 27 -11.27 -6.36 3.98
CA GLY A 27 -11.80 -7.69 4.26
C GLY A 27 -12.10 -8.54 3.02
N THR A 28 -11.89 -8.05 1.81
CA THR A 28 -12.08 -8.84 0.59
C THR A 28 -10.94 -9.86 0.40
N PRO A 29 -11.24 -11.12 0.01
CA PRO A 29 -10.21 -12.09 -0.35
C PRO A 29 -9.31 -11.56 -1.47
N SER A 30 -8.01 -11.83 -1.36
CA SER A 30 -7.01 -11.43 -2.33
C SER A 30 -5.88 -12.46 -2.42
N PHE A 31 -5.33 -12.63 -3.60
CA PHE A 31 -4.06 -13.34 -3.79
C PHE A 31 -2.92 -12.34 -3.66
N PHE A 32 -2.08 -12.53 -2.65
CA PHE A 32 -0.97 -11.65 -2.38
C PHE A 32 0.27 -12.08 -3.16
N ILE A 33 0.89 -11.10 -3.83
CA ILE A 33 2.22 -11.20 -4.42
C ILE A 33 3.12 -10.23 -3.66
N ARG A 34 3.95 -10.75 -2.77
CA ARG A 34 4.88 -9.95 -1.97
C ARG A 34 6.24 -9.89 -2.64
N LEU A 35 6.61 -8.72 -3.16
CA LEU A 35 7.89 -8.51 -3.84
C LEU A 35 9.02 -8.22 -2.85
N ALA A 36 10.24 -8.59 -3.25
CA ALA A 36 11.45 -8.43 -2.47
C ALA A 36 12.06 -7.03 -2.59
N GLY A 37 12.69 -6.59 -1.52
CA GLY A 37 13.46 -5.35 -1.45
C GLY A 37 12.65 -4.15 -1.01
N CYS A 38 13.28 -3.29 -0.21
CA CYS A 38 12.72 -2.00 0.21
C CYS A 38 13.84 -0.97 0.32
N ASN A 39 13.54 0.27 -0.08
CA ASN A 39 14.46 1.40 0.00
C ASN A 39 14.30 2.24 1.28
N LEU A 40 13.33 1.90 2.12
CA LEU A 40 13.10 2.54 3.42
C LEU A 40 13.46 1.60 4.58
N ARG A 41 13.71 2.20 5.75
CA ARG A 41 13.92 1.52 7.01
C ARG A 41 13.07 2.22 8.07
N CYS A 42 11.74 1.97 7.99
CA CYS A 42 10.77 2.66 8.83
C CYS A 42 10.79 2.16 10.27
N TRP A 43 10.48 3.06 11.22
CA TRP A 43 10.26 2.77 12.65
C TRP A 43 11.40 2.04 13.36
N GLN A 44 12.66 2.32 12.98
CA GLN A 44 13.82 1.65 13.60
C GLN A 44 13.85 1.80 15.11
N ASP A 45 13.43 2.96 15.63
CA ASP A 45 13.39 3.25 17.06
C ASP A 45 12.13 2.67 17.76
N ARG A 46 11.24 1.99 17.02
CA ARG A 46 9.98 1.42 17.50
C ARG A 46 9.83 -0.08 17.17
N GLY A 47 10.95 -0.79 17.05
CA GLY A 47 10.95 -2.22 16.74
C GLY A 47 11.01 -2.55 15.24
N GLY A 48 11.01 -1.55 14.38
CA GLY A 48 11.12 -1.70 12.92
C GLY A 48 9.78 -1.90 12.20
N CYS A 49 9.88 -2.09 10.90
CA CYS A 49 8.75 -2.43 10.02
C CYS A 49 8.29 -3.86 10.32
N ASP A 50 6.99 -4.12 10.27
CA ASP A 50 6.39 -5.45 10.45
C ASP A 50 6.71 -6.44 9.30
N THR A 51 7.19 -5.92 8.17
CA THR A 51 7.56 -6.73 6.99
C THR A 51 9.06 -6.70 6.68
N THR A 52 9.93 -6.63 7.69
CA THR A 52 11.39 -6.62 7.50
C THR A 52 11.93 -7.83 6.75
N TYR A 53 11.24 -8.98 6.83
CA TYR A 53 11.58 -10.17 6.06
C TYR A 53 11.50 -9.95 4.54
N SER A 54 10.75 -8.95 4.08
CA SER A 54 10.69 -8.57 2.66
C SER A 54 11.93 -7.82 2.16
N PHE A 55 12.86 -7.42 3.05
CA PHE A 55 14.11 -6.77 2.66
C PHE A 55 15.13 -7.73 2.04
N GLY A 56 14.90 -9.04 2.20
CA GLY A 56 15.75 -10.09 1.64
C GLY A 56 15.79 -10.11 0.12
N ALA A 57 16.62 -11.00 -0.42
CA ALA A 57 16.82 -11.12 -1.88
C ALA A 57 15.59 -11.63 -2.63
N GLY A 58 14.74 -12.44 -1.94
CA GLY A 58 13.62 -13.13 -2.57
C GLY A 58 14.04 -14.22 -3.55
N THR A 59 13.05 -14.84 -4.18
CA THR A 59 13.24 -15.83 -5.25
C THR A 59 12.85 -15.19 -6.58
N GLU A 60 13.67 -15.37 -7.60
CA GLU A 60 13.34 -14.92 -8.95
C GLU A 60 12.24 -15.82 -9.54
N MET A 61 11.15 -15.20 -9.98
CA MET A 61 10.01 -15.89 -10.60
C MET A 61 9.65 -15.22 -11.93
N SER A 62 9.43 -16.01 -12.98
CA SER A 62 8.97 -15.48 -14.25
C SER A 62 7.55 -14.93 -14.15
N VAL A 63 7.25 -13.95 -14.98
CA VAL A 63 5.90 -13.35 -15.09
C VAL A 63 4.87 -14.42 -15.42
N GLU A 64 5.19 -15.35 -16.31
CA GLU A 64 4.30 -16.46 -16.70
C GLU A 64 3.97 -17.35 -15.50
N SER A 65 4.99 -17.67 -14.67
CA SER A 65 4.79 -18.46 -13.46
C SER A 65 3.89 -17.73 -12.45
N LEU A 66 4.06 -16.42 -12.29
CA LEU A 66 3.21 -15.61 -11.41
C LEU A 66 1.76 -15.57 -11.89
N LEU A 67 1.52 -15.35 -13.18
CA LEU A 67 0.18 -15.37 -13.77
C LEU A 67 -0.48 -16.75 -13.59
N GLU A 68 0.27 -17.82 -13.78
CA GLU A 68 -0.24 -19.19 -13.60
C GLU A 68 -0.63 -19.45 -12.12
N ARG A 69 0.16 -18.97 -11.14
CA ARG A 69 -0.18 -19.08 -9.72
C ARG A 69 -1.49 -18.34 -9.38
N VAL A 70 -1.69 -17.16 -9.97
CA VAL A 70 -2.95 -16.41 -9.78
C VAL A 70 -4.12 -17.18 -10.39
N ARG A 71 -4.00 -17.71 -11.61
CA ARG A 71 -5.07 -18.54 -12.25
C ARG A 71 -5.44 -19.75 -11.39
N ILE A 72 -4.45 -20.50 -10.93
CA ILE A 72 -4.67 -21.67 -10.06
C ILE A 72 -5.40 -21.29 -8.78
N SER A 73 -5.12 -20.10 -8.22
CA SER A 73 -5.81 -19.62 -7.02
C SER A 73 -7.30 -19.37 -7.22
N GLY A 74 -7.72 -19.08 -8.45
CA GLY A 74 -9.10 -18.67 -8.77
C GLY A 74 -9.53 -17.33 -8.18
N CYS A 75 -8.63 -16.60 -7.54
CA CYS A 75 -8.95 -15.33 -6.88
C CYS A 75 -9.08 -14.20 -7.90
N PRO A 76 -10.20 -13.44 -7.93
CA PRO A 76 -10.42 -12.38 -8.91
C PRO A 76 -9.70 -11.08 -8.55
N LYS A 77 -8.90 -11.08 -7.47
CA LYS A 77 -8.17 -9.93 -6.98
C LYS A 77 -6.74 -10.31 -6.61
N VAL A 78 -5.80 -9.45 -6.96
CA VAL A 78 -4.40 -9.51 -6.54
C VAL A 78 -4.06 -8.28 -5.73
N THR A 79 -3.40 -8.47 -4.59
CA THR A 79 -2.74 -7.41 -3.83
C THR A 79 -1.23 -7.54 -4.04
N LEU A 80 -0.69 -6.62 -4.82
CA LEU A 80 0.74 -6.52 -5.08
C LEU A 80 1.37 -5.63 -4.01
N THR A 81 2.21 -6.20 -3.18
CA THR A 81 2.82 -5.57 -2.00
C THR A 81 4.27 -6.03 -1.84
N GLY A 82 4.86 -5.83 -0.69
CA GLY A 82 6.19 -6.36 -0.38
C GLY A 82 6.97 -5.43 0.52
N GLY A 83 8.27 -5.26 0.24
CA GLY A 83 9.03 -4.14 0.75
C GLY A 83 8.61 -2.85 0.05
N GLU A 84 8.98 -2.72 -1.23
CA GLU A 84 8.52 -1.67 -2.13
C GLU A 84 8.40 -2.21 -3.56
N PRO A 85 7.19 -2.47 -4.04
CA PRO A 85 7.00 -3.03 -5.38
C PRO A 85 7.57 -2.16 -6.51
N LEU A 86 7.51 -0.83 -6.37
CA LEU A 86 7.98 0.09 -7.39
C LEU A 86 9.52 0.15 -7.53
N LEU A 87 10.27 -0.50 -6.63
CA LEU A 87 11.71 -0.73 -6.87
C LEU A 87 11.96 -1.68 -8.05
N GLN A 88 11.00 -2.55 -8.33
CA GLN A 88 11.06 -3.48 -9.45
C GLN A 88 10.26 -2.98 -10.67
N ARG A 89 9.94 -1.67 -10.72
CA ARG A 89 9.31 -1.06 -11.90
C ARG A 89 10.17 -1.26 -13.14
N GLY A 90 9.53 -1.61 -14.23
CA GLY A 90 10.19 -1.94 -15.49
C GLY A 90 9.39 -2.98 -16.29
N PRO A 91 9.97 -3.54 -17.35
CA PRO A 91 9.23 -4.42 -18.26
C PRO A 91 8.57 -5.65 -17.60
N ALA A 92 9.19 -6.21 -16.55
CA ALA A 92 8.64 -7.38 -15.85
C ALA A 92 7.40 -7.02 -15.03
N LEU A 93 7.45 -5.92 -14.26
CA LEU A 93 6.28 -5.46 -13.49
C LEU A 93 5.15 -5.04 -14.43
N GLU A 94 5.46 -4.29 -15.49
CA GLU A 94 4.47 -3.91 -16.49
C GLU A 94 3.81 -5.13 -17.14
N ALA A 95 4.58 -6.13 -17.53
CA ALA A 95 4.07 -7.36 -18.13
C ALA A 95 3.14 -8.13 -17.17
N LEU A 96 3.48 -8.20 -15.88
CA LEU A 96 2.63 -8.80 -14.86
C LEU A 96 1.30 -8.03 -14.73
N LEU A 97 1.35 -6.70 -14.56
CA LEU A 97 0.15 -5.87 -14.40
C LEU A 97 -0.78 -5.99 -15.63
N ARG A 98 -0.22 -5.90 -16.83
CA ARG A 98 -1.00 -6.07 -18.08
C ARG A 98 -1.54 -7.48 -18.25
N GLY A 99 -0.79 -8.50 -17.83
CA GLY A 99 -1.23 -9.91 -17.84
C GLY A 99 -2.45 -10.10 -16.95
N LEU A 100 -2.37 -9.67 -15.70
CA LEU A 100 -3.48 -9.73 -14.74
C LEU A 100 -4.73 -8.96 -15.22
N ALA A 101 -4.53 -7.74 -15.74
CA ALA A 101 -5.63 -6.94 -16.25
C ALA A 101 -6.34 -7.58 -17.45
N ARG A 102 -5.61 -8.22 -18.38
CA ARG A 102 -6.20 -8.98 -19.52
C ARG A 102 -7.06 -10.14 -19.05
N GLU A 103 -6.76 -10.71 -17.91
CA GLU A 103 -7.54 -11.80 -17.30
C GLU A 103 -8.69 -11.29 -16.43
N GLY A 104 -8.93 -9.97 -16.39
CA GLY A 104 -10.00 -9.35 -15.61
C GLY A 104 -9.73 -9.33 -14.11
N ILE A 105 -8.49 -9.61 -13.68
CA ILE A 105 -8.10 -9.59 -12.27
C ILE A 105 -7.99 -8.14 -11.78
N PHE A 106 -8.65 -7.83 -10.67
CA PHE A 106 -8.51 -6.53 -10.02
C PHE A 106 -7.17 -6.43 -9.30
N ILE A 107 -6.42 -5.37 -9.53
CA ILE A 107 -5.09 -5.17 -8.95
C ILE A 107 -5.15 -4.04 -7.92
N SER A 108 -4.84 -4.36 -6.66
CA SER A 108 -4.47 -3.41 -5.63
C SER A 108 -2.94 -3.39 -5.53
N LEU A 109 -2.32 -2.22 -5.54
CA LEU A 109 -0.88 -2.08 -5.37
C LEU A 109 -0.59 -1.22 -4.15
N GLU A 110 0.15 -1.77 -3.19
CA GLU A 110 0.58 -1.07 -1.98
C GLU A 110 2.03 -0.61 -2.15
N THR A 111 2.28 0.69 -1.97
CA THR A 111 3.61 1.30 -2.03
C THR A 111 3.95 2.06 -0.76
N ASN A 112 5.21 2.08 -0.40
CA ASN A 112 5.71 2.83 0.77
C ASN A 112 5.73 4.35 0.57
N GLY A 113 5.32 4.84 -0.58
CA GLY A 113 5.14 6.26 -0.85
C GLY A 113 6.40 7.05 -1.19
N SER A 114 7.56 6.43 -1.28
CA SER A 114 8.82 7.12 -1.57
C SER A 114 9.11 7.31 -3.06
N LEU A 115 8.36 6.62 -3.91
CA LEU A 115 8.56 6.65 -5.37
C LEU A 115 7.33 7.26 -6.06
N PRO A 116 7.51 7.90 -7.23
CA PRO A 116 6.39 8.48 -7.97
C PRO A 116 5.34 7.44 -8.36
N PRO A 117 4.04 7.79 -8.30
CA PRO A 117 2.94 6.91 -8.70
C PRO A 117 2.81 6.75 -10.23
N ASP A 118 3.63 7.44 -11.00
CA ASP A 118 3.69 7.33 -12.45
C ASP A 118 4.71 6.24 -12.83
N PHE A 119 4.22 5.13 -13.37
CA PHE A 119 5.02 3.99 -13.83
C PHE A 119 4.30 3.22 -14.94
N ALA A 120 5.05 2.49 -15.76
CA ALA A 120 4.50 1.68 -16.83
C ALA A 120 3.55 0.59 -16.28
N GLY A 121 2.33 0.51 -16.79
CA GLY A 121 1.27 -0.38 -16.30
C GLY A 121 0.41 0.20 -15.18
N ARG A 122 0.61 1.47 -14.77
CA ARG A 122 -0.24 2.13 -13.77
C ARG A 122 -1.72 2.13 -14.16
N ASP A 123 -2.00 2.25 -15.44
CA ASP A 123 -3.34 2.18 -16.03
C ASP A 123 -4.06 0.85 -15.80
N CYS A 124 -3.33 -0.21 -15.49
CA CYS A 124 -3.87 -1.52 -15.12
C CYS A 124 -4.20 -1.66 -13.63
N VAL A 125 -3.70 -0.75 -12.78
CA VAL A 125 -3.90 -0.82 -11.32
C VAL A 125 -5.24 -0.20 -10.96
N GLY A 126 -6.13 -1.00 -10.40
CA GLY A 126 -7.48 -0.60 -10.00
C GLY A 126 -7.51 0.21 -8.71
N SER A 127 -6.52 0.04 -7.83
CA SER A 127 -6.36 0.82 -6.60
C SER A 127 -4.89 0.89 -6.21
N LEU A 128 -4.35 2.10 -6.11
CA LEU A 128 -3.03 2.35 -5.55
C LEU A 128 -3.18 2.79 -4.09
N VAL A 129 -2.59 2.05 -3.16
CA VAL A 129 -2.53 2.41 -1.74
C VAL A 129 -1.15 2.98 -1.44
N TYR A 130 -1.10 4.29 -1.26
CA TYR A 130 0.10 5.07 -1.08
C TYR A 130 0.31 5.35 0.41
N ASP A 131 1.27 4.69 1.05
CA ASP A 131 1.55 4.82 2.47
C ASP A 131 2.47 6.03 2.73
N TYR A 132 1.87 7.18 3.04
CA TYR A 132 2.60 8.42 3.33
C TYR A 132 3.24 8.36 4.71
N LYS A 133 4.57 8.40 4.78
CA LYS A 133 5.32 8.23 6.02
C LYS A 133 5.32 9.50 6.87
N CYS A 134 4.73 9.39 8.05
CA CYS A 134 4.69 10.41 9.09
C CYS A 134 5.99 10.45 9.93
N PRO A 135 6.20 11.46 10.79
CA PRO A 135 7.45 11.67 11.53
C PRO A 135 7.97 10.45 12.30
N SER A 136 7.10 9.72 12.99
CA SER A 136 7.52 8.54 13.79
C SER A 136 8.17 7.43 12.96
N SER A 137 7.90 7.42 11.66
CA SER A 137 8.51 6.45 10.75
C SER A 137 10.01 6.66 10.54
N GLY A 138 10.54 7.86 10.83
CA GLY A 138 11.91 8.27 10.50
C GLY A 138 12.20 8.41 9.00
N CYS A 139 11.16 8.41 8.16
CA CYS A 139 11.31 8.40 6.69
C CYS A 139 10.56 9.55 5.99
N THR A 140 10.09 10.56 6.72
CA THR A 140 9.30 11.67 6.16
C THR A 140 10.06 12.47 5.11
N ASP A 141 11.36 12.61 5.25
CA ASP A 141 12.26 13.28 4.30
C ASP A 141 12.39 12.56 2.96
N ARG A 142 11.96 11.30 2.90
CA ARG A 142 11.96 10.46 1.69
C ARG A 142 10.65 10.57 0.91
N MET A 143 9.65 11.24 1.47
CA MET A 143 8.35 11.37 0.82
C MET A 143 8.36 12.46 -0.24
N LEU A 144 7.60 12.22 -1.31
CA LEU A 144 7.30 13.28 -2.27
C LEU A 144 6.44 14.36 -1.61
N PRO A 145 6.53 15.63 -2.07
CA PRO A 145 5.63 16.68 -1.58
C PRO A 145 4.16 16.25 -1.71
N PHE A 146 3.42 16.31 -0.59
CA PHE A 146 2.06 15.79 -0.50
C PHE A 146 1.13 16.33 -1.60
N ALA A 147 1.15 17.64 -1.83
CA ALA A 147 0.28 18.26 -2.85
C ALA A 147 0.53 17.71 -4.26
N ARG A 148 1.82 17.49 -4.61
CA ARG A 148 2.19 16.92 -5.90
C ARG A 148 1.67 15.50 -6.06
N MET A 149 1.84 14.68 -5.01
CA MET A 149 1.38 13.31 -5.02
C MET A 149 -0.14 13.22 -5.07
N TYR A 150 -0.84 14.02 -4.23
CA TYR A 150 -2.30 14.05 -4.17
C TYR A 150 -2.93 14.33 -5.53
N GLN A 151 -2.36 15.26 -6.32
CA GLN A 151 -2.85 15.63 -7.65
C GLN A 151 -2.61 14.56 -8.72
N GLN A 152 -1.74 13.56 -8.46
CA GLN A 152 -1.45 12.46 -9.39
C GLN A 152 -2.29 11.21 -9.13
N LEU A 153 -3.06 11.20 -8.05
CA LEU A 153 -3.89 10.07 -7.63
C LEU A 153 -5.37 10.36 -7.89
N GLY A 154 -6.12 9.31 -8.16
CA GLY A 154 -7.55 9.39 -8.49
C GLY A 154 -8.47 8.84 -7.39
N PRO A 155 -9.79 8.84 -7.63
CA PRO A 155 -10.80 8.49 -6.62
C PRO A 155 -10.81 7.00 -6.22
N GLN A 156 -10.10 6.15 -6.95
CA GLN A 156 -9.92 4.73 -6.60
C GLN A 156 -8.63 4.50 -5.80
N ASP A 157 -7.82 5.54 -5.61
CA ASP A 157 -6.56 5.46 -4.90
C ASP A 157 -6.70 5.94 -3.45
N PHE A 158 -5.76 5.54 -2.63
CA PHE A 158 -5.73 5.86 -1.21
C PHE A 158 -4.38 6.46 -0.83
N ILE A 159 -4.42 7.47 0.03
CA ILE A 159 -3.25 7.93 0.77
C ILE A 159 -3.48 7.53 2.23
N LYS A 160 -2.70 6.57 2.68
CA LYS A 160 -2.75 6.05 4.05
C LYS A 160 -1.67 6.70 4.90
N PHE A 161 -2.03 7.09 6.11
CA PHE A 161 -1.13 7.58 7.14
C PHE A 161 -1.18 6.63 8.33
N VAL A 162 -0.03 6.05 8.70
CA VAL A 162 0.09 5.26 9.93
C VAL A 162 0.37 6.22 11.08
N ILE A 163 -0.49 6.18 12.09
CA ILE A 163 -0.49 7.10 13.23
C ILE A 163 0.00 6.37 14.48
N ALA A 164 1.23 6.63 14.88
CA ALA A 164 1.80 6.09 16.09
C ALA A 164 1.66 7.06 17.29
N ASP A 165 1.68 8.35 17.03
CA ASP A 165 1.66 9.38 18.08
C ASP A 165 1.04 10.70 17.60
N GLU A 166 1.10 11.72 18.47
CA GLU A 166 0.59 13.07 18.21
C GLU A 166 1.28 13.77 17.03
N ALA A 167 2.57 13.54 16.84
CA ALA A 167 3.31 14.18 15.75
C ALA A 167 2.85 13.63 14.40
N ASP A 168 2.56 12.32 14.33
CA ASP A 168 2.00 11.69 13.14
C ASP A 168 0.59 12.21 12.85
N TYR A 169 -0.26 12.30 13.90
CA TYR A 169 -1.60 12.83 13.75
C TYR A 169 -1.58 14.28 13.23
N ALA A 170 -0.73 15.14 13.80
CA ALA A 170 -0.58 16.51 13.36
C ALA A 170 -0.09 16.61 11.90
N CYS A 171 0.86 15.77 11.51
CA CYS A 171 1.35 15.67 10.13
C CYS A 171 0.23 15.25 9.17
N ALA A 172 -0.48 14.20 9.47
CA ALA A 172 -1.58 13.70 8.63
C ALA A 172 -2.73 14.71 8.53
N ARG A 173 -3.08 15.38 9.65
CA ARG A 173 -4.07 16.47 9.67
C ARG A 173 -3.65 17.64 8.78
N ALA A 174 -2.39 18.05 8.81
CA ALA A 174 -1.86 19.09 7.94
C ALA A 174 -1.97 18.71 6.45
N CYS A 175 -1.76 17.44 6.12
CA CYS A 175 -1.99 16.92 4.76
C CYS A 175 -3.47 17.01 4.36
N VAL A 176 -4.41 16.69 5.25
CA VAL A 176 -5.86 16.86 4.98
C VAL A 176 -6.18 18.34 4.72
N GLN A 177 -5.67 19.27 5.54
CA GLN A 177 -5.88 20.70 5.31
C GLN A 177 -5.29 21.14 3.97
N THR A 178 -4.11 20.64 3.61
CA THR A 178 -3.53 20.91 2.28
C THR A 178 -4.44 20.41 1.17
N ALA A 179 -4.95 19.17 1.26
CA ALA A 179 -5.87 18.60 0.26
C ALA A 179 -7.11 19.48 0.03
N ARG A 180 -7.68 20.05 1.10
CA ARG A 180 -8.84 20.97 1.05
C ARG A 180 -8.55 22.25 0.26
N THR A 181 -7.28 22.67 0.16
CA THR A 181 -6.87 23.88 -0.57
C THR A 181 -6.51 23.61 -2.03
N LEU A 182 -6.33 22.35 -2.42
CA LEU A 182 -5.97 22.01 -3.78
C LEU A 182 -7.17 22.13 -4.73
N ALA A 183 -6.90 22.57 -5.95
CA ALA A 183 -7.92 22.70 -7.01
C ALA A 183 -8.23 21.32 -7.63
N VAL A 184 -8.66 20.36 -6.81
CA VAL A 184 -9.13 19.04 -7.23
C VAL A 184 -10.65 19.00 -7.03
N PRO A 185 -11.45 18.67 -8.06
CA PRO A 185 -12.90 18.61 -7.92
C PRO A 185 -13.31 17.64 -6.80
N PRO A 186 -14.40 17.91 -6.08
CA PRO A 186 -14.93 16.99 -5.07
C PRO A 186 -15.12 15.58 -5.63
N GLY A 187 -14.58 14.58 -4.93
CA GLY A 187 -14.66 13.18 -5.34
C GLY A 187 -13.71 12.76 -6.47
N ALA A 188 -12.88 13.65 -7.00
CA ALA A 188 -11.90 13.32 -8.04
C ALA A 188 -10.51 12.96 -7.49
N GLY A 189 -10.21 13.36 -6.25
CA GLY A 189 -8.95 13.04 -5.58
C GLY A 189 -8.97 11.69 -4.85
N PRO A 190 -7.81 11.25 -4.35
CA PRO A 190 -7.68 10.01 -3.60
C PRO A 190 -8.39 10.10 -2.25
N VAL A 191 -8.75 8.93 -1.71
CA VAL A 191 -9.29 8.82 -0.36
C VAL A 191 -8.16 8.90 0.66
N LEU A 192 -8.29 9.79 1.65
CA LEU A 192 -7.35 9.87 2.76
C LEU A 192 -7.77 8.89 3.86
N ALA A 193 -6.82 8.12 4.39
CA ALA A 193 -7.09 7.11 5.41
C ALA A 193 -6.07 7.20 6.55
N PHE A 194 -6.55 7.25 7.80
CA PHE A 194 -5.73 7.20 9.00
C PHE A 194 -5.78 5.81 9.61
N SER A 195 -4.61 5.25 9.88
CA SER A 195 -4.42 3.90 10.40
C SER A 195 -3.68 3.96 11.73
N PRO A 196 -4.26 3.52 12.84
CA PRO A 196 -3.50 3.43 14.09
C PRO A 196 -2.38 2.40 13.93
N MET A 197 -1.19 2.71 14.42
CA MET A 197 -0.09 1.75 14.49
C MET A 197 -0.40 0.67 15.52
N ILE A 198 -0.44 -0.59 15.09
CA ILE A 198 -0.73 -1.74 15.96
C ILE A 198 0.42 -2.75 15.87
N PRO A 199 1.04 -3.13 17.02
CA PRO A 199 0.84 -2.60 18.38
C PRO A 199 1.60 -1.27 18.62
N GLY A 200 1.28 -0.61 19.72
CA GLY A 200 2.11 0.45 20.32
C GLY A 200 1.88 1.87 19.81
N GLY A 201 0.89 2.08 18.94
CA GLY A 201 0.49 3.42 18.50
C GLY A 201 -0.69 4.01 19.27
N LEU A 202 -1.26 5.08 18.72
CA LEU A 202 -2.50 5.67 19.23
C LEU A 202 -3.64 4.64 19.15
N ALA A 203 -4.37 4.48 20.26
CA ALA A 203 -5.48 3.53 20.31
C ALA A 203 -6.57 3.86 19.26
N PRO A 204 -7.20 2.85 18.62
CA PRO A 204 -8.18 3.09 17.56
C PRO A 204 -9.35 3.99 17.97
N ASP A 205 -9.87 3.84 19.19
CA ASP A 205 -10.94 4.67 19.76
C ASP A 205 -10.50 6.12 19.97
N ALA A 206 -9.27 6.34 20.46
CA ALA A 206 -8.69 7.67 20.60
C ALA A 206 -8.50 8.34 19.23
N LEU A 207 -8.08 7.59 18.21
CA LEU A 207 -7.97 8.11 16.84
C LEU A 207 -9.34 8.51 16.29
N VAL A 208 -10.38 7.69 16.50
CA VAL A 208 -11.77 8.02 16.10
C VAL A 208 -12.25 9.27 16.80
N ALA A 209 -12.05 9.39 18.13
CA ALA A 209 -12.44 10.58 18.88
C ALA A 209 -11.83 11.85 18.26
N ARG A 210 -10.56 11.83 17.91
CA ARG A 210 -9.87 12.97 17.27
C ARG A 210 -10.39 13.29 15.87
N LEU A 211 -10.68 12.27 15.05
CA LEU A 211 -11.27 12.49 13.73
C LEU A 211 -12.61 13.23 13.85
N LEU A 212 -13.41 12.88 14.84
CA LEU A 212 -14.72 13.49 15.10
C LEU A 212 -14.58 14.91 15.69
N GLU A 213 -13.70 15.12 16.66
CA GLU A 213 -13.43 16.43 17.27
C GLU A 213 -12.89 17.44 16.25
N ASP A 214 -11.94 17.01 15.39
CA ASP A 214 -11.34 17.85 14.35
C ASP A 214 -12.20 17.94 13.08
N ARG A 215 -13.37 17.29 13.05
CA ARG A 215 -14.31 17.26 11.92
C ARG A 215 -13.65 16.84 10.60
N LEU A 216 -12.82 15.79 10.66
CA LEU A 216 -12.16 15.22 9.48
C LEU A 216 -13.07 14.14 8.84
N PHE A 217 -14.30 14.53 8.46
CA PHE A 217 -15.36 13.61 8.01
C PHE A 217 -15.07 12.94 6.66
N GLU A 218 -14.14 13.48 5.87
CA GLU A 218 -13.66 12.90 4.63
C GLU A 218 -12.59 11.83 4.82
N VAL A 219 -12.01 11.74 6.03
CA VAL A 219 -10.95 10.78 6.34
C VAL A 219 -11.57 9.44 6.71
N ARG A 220 -11.08 8.37 6.11
CA ARG A 220 -11.46 7.00 6.44
C ARG A 220 -10.58 6.45 7.56
N LEU A 221 -11.18 5.84 8.56
CA LEU A 221 -10.43 5.00 9.50
C LEU A 221 -10.01 3.72 8.78
N ASN A 222 -8.73 3.39 8.84
CA ASN A 222 -8.18 2.12 8.39
C ASN A 222 -7.69 1.30 9.57
N LEU A 223 -8.34 0.20 9.86
CA LEU A 223 -7.82 -0.81 10.79
C LEU A 223 -7.12 -1.90 9.98
N GLN A 224 -5.95 -2.34 10.42
CA GLN A 224 -5.31 -3.53 9.87
C GLN A 224 -6.03 -4.76 10.40
N ILE A 225 -7.19 -5.10 9.80
CA ILE A 225 -8.09 -6.13 10.36
C ILE A 225 -7.46 -7.52 10.45
N HIS A 226 -6.48 -7.83 9.60
CA HIS A 226 -5.70 -9.05 9.70
C HIS A 226 -5.01 -9.20 11.07
N LYS A 227 -4.53 -8.10 11.67
CA LYS A 227 -3.92 -8.11 13.01
C LYS A 227 -4.89 -8.41 14.15
N PHE A 228 -6.20 -8.22 13.91
CA PHE A 228 -7.25 -8.62 14.87
C PHE A 228 -7.69 -10.07 14.68
N ILE A 229 -7.67 -10.55 13.44
CA ILE A 229 -8.06 -11.91 13.10
C ILE A 229 -6.94 -12.90 13.47
N TRP A 230 -5.70 -12.52 13.21
CA TRP A 230 -4.50 -13.33 13.47
C TRP A 230 -3.46 -12.56 14.27
N PRO A 231 -3.74 -12.28 15.57
CA PRO A 231 -2.88 -11.39 16.38
C PRO A 231 -1.46 -11.92 16.59
N ASP A 232 -1.27 -13.23 16.52
CA ASP A 232 0.02 -13.88 16.74
C ASP A 232 0.79 -14.18 15.44
N ALA A 233 0.17 -13.96 14.28
CA ALA A 233 0.82 -14.24 13.00
C ALA A 233 1.78 -13.11 12.60
N THR A 234 2.95 -13.48 12.12
CA THR A 234 4.03 -12.54 11.79
C THR A 234 4.31 -12.43 10.29
N THR A 235 3.82 -13.35 9.49
CA THR A 235 4.07 -13.41 8.04
C THR A 235 2.85 -13.95 7.30
N ASP A 236 2.65 -13.48 6.06
CA ASP A 236 1.70 -14.06 5.08
C ASP A 236 0.24 -14.14 5.55
N ILE A 237 -0.23 -13.04 6.17
CA ILE A 237 -1.59 -12.86 6.68
C ILE A 237 -2.29 -11.69 6.00
#